data_09c50ec4148aeacbc3523ca240fe8c12
#
_entry.id   09c50ec4148aeacbc3523ca240fe8c12
#
_cell.length_a   1.000
_cell.length_b   1.000
_cell.length_c   1.000
_cell.angle_alpha   90.00
_cell.angle_beta   90.00
_cell.angle_gamma   90.00
#
_symmetry.space_group_name_H-M   'P 1'
#
loop_
_entity.id
_entity.type
_entity.pdbx_description
1 polymer ?
#
loop_
_entity_poly.entity_id
_entity_poly.type
_entity_poly.pdbx_seq_one_letter_code
_entity_poly.pdbx_strand_id
1 'polypeptide(L)'
;MEKTKTQAIVKIGFLSATAFILMYLEFQVPLFPGFLKLDFSDVPALVASFAMGPLYGVMVELIKNIIHATITQSGGIGEIANFSVGSIFVYTAGIIYQFNKTRKNALISMAIATVVMAFTASLLNYYVFLPLYQKVMGWPMDAIIGMSKAANKNIVDVRTLIAYGIFPFNVLKGIMLSLITLLIYKKLSPVLKH
;
A
#
# COMPACT_ATOMS: atom_id res chain seq x y z
N MET A 1 11.99 22.57 -21.37
CA MET A 1 11.00 21.48 -21.27
C MET A 1 11.61 20.07 -21.17
N GLU A 2 12.69 19.73 -21.86
CA GLU A 2 13.31 18.38 -21.75
C GLU A 2 13.95 18.09 -20.39
N LYS A 3 14.70 19.03 -19.80
CA LYS A 3 15.35 18.85 -18.48
C LYS A 3 14.36 18.47 -17.37
N THR A 4 13.16 19.04 -17.37
CA THR A 4 12.13 18.74 -16.36
C THR A 4 11.54 17.35 -16.50
N LYS A 5 11.34 16.85 -17.73
CA LYS A 5 10.87 15.49 -17.98
C LYS A 5 11.91 14.45 -17.58
N THR A 6 13.18 14.65 -17.94
CA THR A 6 14.29 13.76 -17.57
C THR A 6 14.45 13.67 -16.04
N GLN A 7 14.37 14.80 -15.34
CA GLN A 7 14.43 14.83 -13.88
C GLN A 7 13.28 14.05 -13.22
N ALA A 8 12.06 14.14 -13.76
CA ALA A 8 10.93 13.39 -13.26
C ALA A 8 11.14 11.87 -13.43
N ILE A 9 11.62 11.44 -14.59
CA ILE A 9 11.91 10.02 -14.87
C ILE A 9 12.97 9.48 -13.89
N VAL A 10 14.06 10.23 -13.67
CA VAL A 10 15.13 9.85 -12.74
C VAL A 10 14.60 9.73 -11.31
N LYS A 11 13.79 10.70 -10.85
CA LYS A 11 13.17 10.67 -9.53
C LYS A 11 12.24 9.46 -9.37
N ILE A 12 11.39 9.18 -10.36
CA ILE A 12 10.50 8.02 -10.35
C ILE A 12 11.31 6.73 -10.29
N GLY A 13 12.33 6.58 -11.13
CA GLY A 13 13.20 5.40 -11.15
C GLY A 13 13.87 5.14 -9.80
N PHE A 14 14.44 6.19 -9.19
CA PHE A 14 15.08 6.10 -7.87
C PHE A 14 14.06 5.72 -6.76
N LEU A 15 12.90 6.38 -6.74
CA LEU A 15 11.87 6.10 -5.74
C LEU A 15 11.26 4.70 -5.93
N SER A 16 11.09 4.24 -7.17
CA SER A 16 10.61 2.88 -7.46
C SER A 16 11.61 1.80 -7.04
N ALA A 17 12.90 2.01 -7.28
CA ALA A 17 13.95 1.10 -6.82
C ALA A 17 13.98 1.03 -5.29
N THR A 18 13.89 2.19 -4.61
CA THR A 18 13.80 2.25 -3.15
C THR A 18 12.55 1.54 -2.64
N ALA A 19 11.39 1.77 -3.29
CA ALA A 19 10.14 1.11 -2.94
C ALA A 19 10.24 -0.41 -3.11
N PHE A 20 10.84 -0.91 -4.20
CA PHE A 20 11.06 -2.34 -4.41
C PHE A 20 11.92 -2.96 -3.30
N ILE A 21 13.03 -2.32 -2.92
CA ILE A 21 13.87 -2.81 -1.82
C ILE A 21 13.09 -2.89 -0.51
N LEU A 22 12.27 -1.88 -0.20
CA LEU A 22 11.43 -1.87 1.00
C LEU A 22 10.30 -2.91 0.94
N MET A 23 9.77 -3.21 -0.25
CA MET A 23 8.79 -4.27 -0.46
C MET A 23 9.42 -5.65 -0.26
N TYR A 24 10.66 -5.85 -0.68
CA TYR A 24 11.38 -7.10 -0.46
C TYR A 24 11.60 -7.41 1.03
N LEU A 25 11.63 -6.39 1.89
CA LEU A 25 11.74 -6.51 3.34
C LEU A 25 10.37 -6.66 4.03
N GLU A 26 9.39 -7.26 3.35
CA GLU A 26 8.08 -7.53 3.90
C GLU A 26 8.12 -8.54 5.05
N PHE A 27 7.24 -8.37 6.03
CA PHE A 27 7.14 -9.26 7.19
C PHE A 27 5.69 -9.48 7.62
N GLN A 28 5.45 -10.61 8.27
CA GLN A 28 4.15 -10.92 8.85
C GLN A 28 3.98 -10.24 10.19
N VAL A 29 2.79 -9.69 10.44
CA VAL A 29 2.44 -9.09 11.72
C VAL A 29 1.66 -10.11 12.53
N PRO A 30 2.09 -10.47 13.74
CA PRO A 30 1.32 -11.34 14.63
C PRO A 30 -0.13 -10.84 14.79
N LEU A 31 -1.08 -11.74 15.00
CA LEU A 31 -2.52 -11.49 15.11
C LEU A 31 -3.24 -11.23 13.77
N PHE A 32 -2.51 -11.12 12.65
CA PHE A 32 -3.10 -11.01 11.32
C PHE A 32 -2.85 -12.27 10.48
N PRO A 33 -3.74 -12.57 9.51
CA PRO A 33 -3.54 -13.68 8.57
C PRO A 33 -2.19 -13.63 7.89
N GLY A 34 -1.48 -14.77 7.78
CA GLY A 34 -0.11 -14.84 7.31
C GLY A 34 0.11 -14.43 5.84
N PHE A 35 -0.95 -14.36 5.03
CA PHE A 35 -0.88 -13.84 3.66
C PHE A 35 -0.91 -12.30 3.61
N LEU A 36 -1.25 -11.64 4.73
CA LEU A 36 -1.16 -10.19 4.86
C LEU A 36 0.23 -9.83 5.38
N LYS A 37 1.05 -9.30 4.50
CA LYS A 37 2.42 -8.90 4.82
C LYS A 37 2.52 -7.38 4.88
N LEU A 38 3.21 -6.88 5.89
CA LEU A 38 3.45 -5.47 6.08
C LEU A 38 4.83 -5.12 5.51
N ASP A 39 4.87 -4.05 4.74
CA ASP A 39 6.07 -3.46 4.17
C ASP A 39 5.98 -1.93 4.22
N PHE A 40 7.09 -1.25 3.95
CA PHE A 40 7.17 0.21 3.94
C PHE A 40 7.35 0.79 2.53
N SER A 41 7.10 0.00 1.50
CA SER A 41 7.30 0.38 0.10
C SER A 41 6.39 1.51 -0.39
N ASP A 42 5.25 1.71 0.26
CA ASP A 42 4.33 2.80 -0.07
C ASP A 42 4.86 4.17 0.40
N VAL A 43 5.89 4.22 1.28
CA VAL A 43 6.49 5.49 1.73
C VAL A 43 7.17 6.25 0.58
N PRO A 44 8.07 5.66 -0.24
CA PRO A 44 8.61 6.33 -1.42
C PRO A 44 7.53 6.74 -2.43
N ALA A 45 6.49 5.93 -2.60
CA ALA A 45 5.36 6.26 -3.47
C ALA A 45 4.57 7.46 -2.96
N LEU A 46 4.35 7.55 -1.64
CA LEU A 46 3.70 8.69 -0.99
C LEU A 46 4.55 9.97 -1.11
N VAL A 47 5.88 9.85 -0.99
CA VAL A 47 6.82 10.95 -1.26
C VAL A 47 6.71 11.44 -2.69
N ALA A 48 6.68 10.53 -3.68
CA ALA A 48 6.46 10.88 -5.09
C ALA A 48 5.12 11.61 -5.27
N SER A 49 4.07 11.10 -4.64
CA SER A 49 2.73 11.68 -4.69
C SER A 49 2.69 13.12 -4.14
N PHE A 50 3.34 13.36 -3.01
CA PHE A 50 3.40 14.69 -2.39
C PHE A 50 4.32 15.66 -3.13
N ALA A 51 5.46 15.19 -3.63
CA ALA A 51 6.46 16.03 -4.27
C ALA A 51 6.12 16.39 -5.72
N MET A 52 5.61 15.41 -6.48
CA MET A 52 5.42 15.55 -7.93
C MET A 52 3.96 15.47 -8.36
N GLY A 53 3.09 14.90 -7.52
CA GLY A 53 1.66 14.76 -7.77
C GLY A 53 1.16 13.33 -7.69
N PRO A 54 -0.17 13.13 -7.51
CA PRO A 54 -0.77 11.82 -7.20
C PRO A 54 -0.42 10.72 -8.20
N LEU A 55 -0.43 11.04 -9.49
CA LEU A 55 -0.11 10.07 -10.55
C LEU A 55 1.32 9.55 -10.48
N TYR A 56 2.27 10.36 -10.03
CA TYR A 56 3.66 9.92 -9.87
C TYR A 56 3.80 8.90 -8.73
N GLY A 57 3.01 9.05 -7.65
CA GLY A 57 2.91 8.04 -6.60
C GLY A 57 2.38 6.71 -7.15
N VAL A 58 1.30 6.77 -7.95
CA VAL A 58 0.75 5.57 -8.61
C VAL A 58 1.75 4.93 -9.57
N MET A 59 2.56 5.72 -10.28
CA MET A 59 3.62 5.18 -11.14
C MET A 59 4.69 4.43 -10.34
N VAL A 60 5.09 4.95 -9.18
CA VAL A 60 6.02 4.25 -8.28
C VAL A 60 5.41 2.94 -7.78
N GLU A 61 4.11 2.95 -7.38
CA GLU A 61 3.38 1.74 -7.02
C GLU A 61 3.37 0.70 -8.14
N LEU A 62 3.10 1.13 -9.38
CA LEU A 62 3.08 0.24 -10.53
C LEU A 62 4.45 -0.40 -10.77
N ILE A 63 5.50 0.41 -10.83
CA ILE A 63 6.85 -0.06 -11.17
C ILE A 63 7.37 -1.03 -10.11
N LYS A 64 7.24 -0.71 -8.81
CA LYS A 64 7.70 -1.61 -7.74
C LYS A 64 7.00 -2.96 -7.79
N ASN A 65 5.69 -2.97 -8.03
CA ASN A 65 4.91 -4.20 -8.08
C ASN A 65 5.22 -5.03 -9.35
N ILE A 66 5.47 -4.39 -10.50
CA ILE A 66 5.93 -5.11 -11.70
C ILE A 66 7.28 -5.78 -11.45
N ILE A 67 8.23 -5.08 -10.83
CA ILE A 67 9.55 -5.67 -10.51
C ILE A 67 9.37 -6.80 -9.49
N HIS A 68 8.56 -6.62 -8.43
CA HIS A 68 8.34 -7.63 -7.41
C HIS A 68 7.62 -8.88 -7.97
N ALA A 69 6.78 -8.73 -8.98
CA ALA A 69 6.09 -9.84 -9.63
C ALA A 69 7.06 -10.86 -10.26
N THR A 70 8.32 -10.47 -10.54
CA THR A 70 9.34 -11.41 -11.06
C THR A 70 9.81 -12.43 -10.02
N ILE A 71 9.59 -12.16 -8.74
CA ILE A 71 9.97 -13.01 -7.59
C ILE A 71 8.75 -13.41 -6.74
N THR A 72 7.55 -13.30 -7.31
CA THR A 72 6.28 -13.51 -6.59
C THR A 72 6.17 -14.90 -5.98
N GLN A 73 5.55 -14.98 -4.80
CA GLN A 73 5.14 -16.23 -4.14
C GLN A 73 3.62 -16.43 -4.15
N SER A 74 2.89 -15.46 -4.70
CA SER A 74 1.42 -15.42 -4.70
C SER A 74 0.80 -15.57 -6.10
N GLY A 75 1.60 -15.97 -7.10
CA GLY A 75 1.13 -16.03 -8.50
C GLY A 75 0.75 -14.67 -9.06
N GLY A 76 1.29 -13.58 -8.52
CA GLY A 76 1.01 -12.19 -8.94
C GLY A 76 -0.20 -11.56 -8.24
N ILE A 77 -1.01 -12.32 -7.50
CA ILE A 77 -2.22 -11.79 -6.84
C ILE A 77 -1.84 -10.79 -5.73
N GLY A 78 -0.80 -11.10 -4.96
CA GLY A 78 -0.31 -10.22 -3.90
C GLY A 78 0.16 -8.88 -4.44
N GLU A 79 0.86 -8.88 -5.58
CA GLU A 79 1.35 -7.68 -6.25
C GLU A 79 0.21 -6.83 -6.84
N ILE A 80 -0.79 -7.47 -7.44
CA ILE A 80 -1.99 -6.77 -7.93
C ILE A 80 -2.76 -6.16 -6.75
N ALA A 81 -2.88 -6.90 -5.65
CA ALA A 81 -3.54 -6.40 -4.44
C ALA A 81 -2.76 -5.23 -3.83
N ASN A 82 -1.43 -5.36 -3.68
CA ASN A 82 -0.57 -4.30 -3.16
C ASN A 82 -0.63 -3.04 -4.05
N PHE A 83 -0.52 -3.21 -5.38
CA PHE A 83 -0.65 -2.12 -6.34
C PHE A 83 -2.00 -1.41 -6.21
N SER A 84 -3.11 -2.16 -6.20
CA SER A 84 -4.45 -1.58 -6.15
C SER A 84 -4.68 -0.79 -4.87
N VAL A 85 -4.37 -1.40 -3.73
CA VAL A 85 -4.58 -0.81 -2.39
C VAL A 85 -3.61 0.35 -2.13
N GLY A 86 -2.32 0.17 -2.46
CA GLY A 86 -1.28 1.20 -2.33
C GLY A 86 -1.56 2.41 -3.24
N SER A 87 -1.98 2.18 -4.49
CA SER A 87 -2.35 3.26 -5.41
C SER A 87 -3.50 4.11 -4.89
N ILE A 88 -4.52 3.50 -4.30
CA ILE A 88 -5.64 4.23 -3.70
C ILE A 88 -5.15 5.09 -2.53
N PHE A 89 -4.27 4.55 -1.68
CA PHE A 89 -3.70 5.29 -0.55
C PHE A 89 -2.89 6.50 -1.02
N VAL A 90 -1.88 6.30 -1.88
CA VAL A 90 -0.98 7.37 -2.31
C VAL A 90 -1.68 8.40 -3.20
N TYR A 91 -2.65 7.98 -4.01
CA TYR A 91 -3.43 8.86 -4.85
C TYR A 91 -4.35 9.76 -4.03
N THR A 92 -5.12 9.17 -3.10
CA THR A 92 -6.03 9.90 -2.22
C THR A 92 -5.27 10.89 -1.33
N ALA A 93 -4.17 10.44 -0.72
CA ALA A 93 -3.33 11.32 0.09
C ALA A 93 -2.76 12.48 -0.73
N GLY A 94 -2.27 12.19 -1.95
CA GLY A 94 -1.69 13.17 -2.84
C GLY A 94 -2.68 14.25 -3.29
N ILE A 95 -3.88 13.86 -3.72
CA ILE A 95 -4.91 14.82 -4.14
C ILE A 95 -5.24 15.78 -2.99
N ILE A 96 -5.51 15.26 -1.79
CA ILE A 96 -5.88 16.09 -0.65
C ILE A 96 -4.71 16.99 -0.24
N TYR A 97 -3.47 16.47 -0.27
CA TYR A 97 -2.28 17.25 0.06
C TYR A 97 -2.05 18.43 -0.90
N GLN A 98 -2.40 18.29 -2.18
CA GLN A 98 -2.22 19.35 -3.17
C GLN A 98 -3.02 20.63 -2.88
N PHE A 99 -4.16 20.53 -2.17
CA PHE A 99 -4.95 21.71 -1.81
C PHE A 99 -4.21 22.65 -0.85
N ASN A 100 -3.40 22.09 0.05
CA ASN A 100 -2.60 22.90 0.97
C ASN A 100 -1.36 22.11 1.42
N LYS A 101 -0.19 22.47 0.91
CA LYS A 101 1.09 21.76 1.13
C LYS A 101 1.70 22.09 2.49
N THR A 102 0.97 21.78 3.56
CA THR A 102 1.41 21.94 4.95
C THR A 102 1.53 20.60 5.65
N ARG A 103 2.32 20.54 6.73
CA ARG A 103 2.45 19.34 7.56
C ARG A 103 1.11 18.88 8.15
N LYS A 104 0.26 19.84 8.56
CA LYS A 104 -1.07 19.54 9.09
C LYS A 104 -1.94 18.87 8.00
N ASN A 105 -1.94 19.42 6.80
CA ASN A 105 -2.69 18.84 5.70
C ASN A 105 -2.11 17.50 5.22
N ALA A 106 -0.80 17.29 5.29
CA ALA A 106 -0.20 15.98 5.06
C ALA A 106 -0.74 14.92 6.03
N LEU A 107 -0.85 15.26 7.33
CA LEU A 107 -1.43 14.36 8.33
C LEU A 107 -2.90 14.05 8.04
N ILE A 108 -3.70 15.08 7.76
CA ILE A 108 -5.13 14.91 7.44
C ILE A 108 -5.32 14.08 6.17
N SER A 109 -4.53 14.35 5.13
CA SER A 109 -4.61 13.63 3.86
C SER A 109 -4.29 12.15 4.02
N MET A 110 -3.26 11.81 4.80
CA MET A 110 -2.89 10.42 5.09
C MET A 110 -3.94 9.73 5.98
N ALA A 111 -4.52 10.43 6.95
CA ALA A 111 -5.59 9.87 7.79
C ALA A 111 -6.83 9.51 6.96
N ILE A 112 -7.29 10.41 6.09
CA ILE A 112 -8.41 10.15 5.17
C ILE A 112 -8.05 9.02 4.21
N ALA A 113 -6.86 9.05 3.62
CA ALA A 113 -6.39 8.02 2.70
C ALA A 113 -6.32 6.64 3.37
N THR A 114 -5.94 6.57 4.65
CA THR A 114 -5.94 5.31 5.43
C THR A 114 -7.35 4.72 5.53
N VAL A 115 -8.35 5.53 5.84
CA VAL A 115 -9.74 5.05 5.93
C VAL A 115 -10.25 4.58 4.56
N VAL A 116 -10.01 5.38 3.50
CA VAL A 116 -10.39 5.03 2.12
C VAL A 116 -9.70 3.74 1.69
N MET A 117 -8.40 3.61 1.94
CA MET A 117 -7.61 2.41 1.65
C MET A 117 -8.18 1.18 2.36
N ALA A 118 -8.40 1.26 3.67
CA ALA A 118 -8.88 0.12 4.45
C ALA A 118 -10.27 -0.34 3.99
N PHE A 119 -11.15 0.58 3.67
CA PHE A 119 -12.48 0.27 3.16
C PHE A 119 -12.42 -0.37 1.77
N THR A 120 -11.65 0.21 0.85
CA THR A 120 -11.50 -0.32 -0.51
C THR A 120 -10.77 -1.65 -0.52
N ALA A 121 -9.73 -1.82 0.32
CA ALA A 121 -9.05 -3.10 0.48
C ALA A 121 -10.01 -4.20 0.96
N SER A 122 -10.93 -3.87 1.86
CA SER A 122 -11.97 -4.79 2.34
C SER A 122 -12.89 -5.25 1.21
N LEU A 123 -13.37 -4.31 0.38
CA LEU A 123 -14.22 -4.63 -0.78
C LEU A 123 -13.47 -5.44 -1.83
N LEU A 124 -12.25 -5.01 -2.18
CA LEU A 124 -11.43 -5.72 -3.18
C LEU A 124 -11.07 -7.14 -2.72
N ASN A 125 -10.76 -7.33 -1.45
CA ASN A 125 -10.50 -8.67 -0.94
C ASN A 125 -11.74 -9.55 -0.98
N TYR A 126 -12.91 -9.03 -0.56
CA TYR A 126 -14.15 -9.79 -0.56
C TYR A 126 -14.57 -10.25 -1.95
N TYR A 127 -14.54 -9.34 -2.94
CA TYR A 127 -15.09 -9.59 -4.27
C TYR A 127 -14.06 -10.06 -5.30
N VAL A 128 -12.77 -9.75 -5.11
CA VAL A 128 -11.74 -9.96 -6.13
C VAL A 128 -10.63 -10.86 -5.63
N PHE A 129 -9.87 -10.48 -4.60
CA PHE A 129 -8.62 -11.16 -4.28
C PHE A 129 -8.82 -12.52 -3.61
N LEU A 130 -9.75 -12.65 -2.67
CA LEU A 130 -10.04 -13.97 -2.07
C LEU A 130 -10.56 -14.98 -3.12
N PRO A 131 -11.50 -14.62 -4.02
CA PRO A 131 -11.86 -15.49 -5.15
C PRO A 131 -10.70 -15.79 -6.10
N LEU A 132 -9.79 -14.83 -6.34
CA LEU A 132 -8.60 -15.06 -7.17
C LEU A 132 -7.64 -16.05 -6.54
N TYR A 133 -7.39 -15.97 -5.24
CA TYR A 133 -6.56 -16.95 -4.53
C TYR A 133 -7.12 -18.37 -4.68
N GLN A 134 -8.44 -18.53 -4.62
CA GLN A 134 -9.06 -19.83 -4.87
C GLN A 134 -8.82 -20.34 -6.30
N LYS A 135 -9.01 -19.48 -7.30
CA LYS A 135 -8.90 -19.87 -8.73
C LYS A 135 -7.46 -20.11 -9.16
N VAL A 136 -6.53 -19.26 -8.77
CA VAL A 136 -5.15 -19.24 -9.30
C VAL A 136 -4.24 -20.11 -8.43
N MET A 137 -4.35 -20.01 -7.11
CA MET A 137 -3.50 -20.76 -6.17
C MET A 137 -4.13 -22.08 -5.75
N GLY A 138 -5.39 -22.34 -6.11
CA GLY A 138 -6.11 -23.53 -5.69
C GLY A 138 -6.36 -23.60 -4.17
N TRP A 139 -6.33 -22.49 -3.46
CA TRP A 139 -6.52 -22.45 -2.02
C TRP A 139 -8.03 -22.50 -1.70
N PRO A 140 -8.54 -23.57 -1.08
CA PRO A 140 -9.94 -23.60 -0.65
C PRO A 140 -10.20 -22.48 0.37
N MET A 141 -11.39 -21.88 0.33
CA MET A 141 -11.75 -20.80 1.27
C MET A 141 -11.62 -21.24 2.73
N ASP A 142 -11.97 -22.49 3.03
CA ASP A 142 -11.84 -23.06 4.37
C ASP A 142 -10.38 -23.10 4.85
N ALA A 143 -9.42 -23.33 3.93
CA ALA A 143 -8.00 -23.29 4.26
C ALA A 143 -7.54 -21.84 4.56
N ILE A 144 -8.01 -20.85 3.78
CA ILE A 144 -7.73 -19.44 4.03
C ILE A 144 -8.29 -19.00 5.39
N ILE A 145 -9.52 -19.37 5.69
CA ILE A 145 -10.16 -19.09 6.99
C ILE A 145 -9.45 -19.82 8.12
N GLY A 146 -9.08 -21.08 7.92
CA GLY A 146 -8.34 -21.88 8.91
C GLY A 146 -6.99 -21.25 9.29
N MET A 147 -6.20 -20.83 8.31
CA MET A 147 -4.95 -20.10 8.53
C MET A 147 -5.20 -18.77 9.26
N SER A 148 -6.26 -18.08 8.90
CA SER A 148 -6.61 -16.79 9.51
C SER A 148 -7.09 -16.95 10.95
N LYS A 149 -7.84 -18.02 11.25
CA LYS A 149 -8.30 -18.37 12.60
C LYS A 149 -7.15 -18.71 13.53
N ALA A 150 -6.06 -19.28 13.00
CA ALA A 150 -4.84 -19.53 13.79
C ALA A 150 -4.22 -18.23 14.33
N ALA A 151 -4.29 -17.14 13.55
CA ALA A 151 -3.82 -15.83 13.97
C ALA A 151 -4.84 -15.10 14.87
N ASN A 152 -6.14 -15.21 14.58
CA ASN A 152 -7.20 -14.56 15.34
C ASN A 152 -8.44 -15.47 15.42
N LYS A 153 -8.73 -15.97 16.62
CA LYS A 153 -9.84 -16.93 16.90
C LYS A 153 -11.24 -16.40 16.54
N ASN A 154 -11.40 -15.07 16.44
CA ASN A 154 -12.67 -14.44 16.07
C ASN A 154 -12.97 -14.55 14.57
N ILE A 155 -12.00 -15.01 13.76
CA ILE A 155 -12.18 -15.22 12.32
C ILE A 155 -12.75 -16.62 12.11
N VAL A 156 -14.02 -16.68 11.70
CA VAL A 156 -14.76 -17.93 11.49
C VAL A 156 -15.33 -18.06 10.08
N ASP A 157 -15.42 -16.95 9.35
CA ASP A 157 -15.92 -16.88 7.98
C ASP A 157 -15.27 -15.71 7.20
N VAL A 158 -15.64 -15.54 5.93
CA VAL A 158 -15.10 -14.46 5.08
C VAL A 158 -15.45 -13.07 5.64
N ARG A 159 -16.63 -12.88 6.21
CA ARG A 159 -17.06 -11.57 6.75
C ARG A 159 -16.22 -11.21 7.96
N THR A 160 -16.01 -12.14 8.86
CA THR A 160 -15.16 -11.94 10.03
C THR A 160 -13.67 -11.83 9.65
N LEU A 161 -13.21 -12.49 8.57
CA LEU A 161 -11.88 -12.27 8.01
C LEU A 161 -11.70 -10.83 7.52
N ILE A 162 -12.70 -10.28 6.85
CA ILE A 162 -12.66 -8.86 6.43
C ILE A 162 -12.66 -7.95 7.67
N ALA A 163 -13.59 -8.16 8.61
CA ALA A 163 -13.79 -7.24 9.74
C ALA A 163 -12.65 -7.29 10.78
N TYR A 164 -12.08 -8.46 11.06
CA TYR A 164 -11.05 -8.65 12.10
C TYR A 164 -9.64 -8.88 11.55
N GLY A 165 -9.50 -9.15 10.26
CA GLY A 165 -8.22 -9.35 9.60
C GLY A 165 -7.87 -8.19 8.66
N ILE A 166 -8.55 -8.12 7.51
CA ILE A 166 -8.15 -7.27 6.40
C ILE A 166 -8.33 -5.77 6.69
N PHE A 167 -9.49 -5.37 7.20
CA PHE A 167 -9.76 -3.96 7.52
C PHE A 167 -8.79 -3.41 8.57
N PRO A 168 -8.64 -4.03 9.76
CA PRO A 168 -7.74 -3.50 10.79
C PRO A 168 -6.26 -3.60 10.38
N PHE A 169 -5.87 -4.59 9.56
CA PHE A 169 -4.53 -4.65 9.00
C PHE A 169 -4.21 -3.42 8.12
N ASN A 170 -5.12 -3.05 7.23
CA ASN A 170 -4.91 -1.89 6.36
C ASN A 170 -4.95 -0.56 7.14
N VAL A 171 -5.75 -0.47 8.19
CA VAL A 171 -5.70 0.67 9.13
C VAL A 171 -4.33 0.76 9.80
N LEU A 172 -3.81 -0.35 10.32
CA LEU A 172 -2.48 -0.42 10.93
C LEU A 172 -1.39 -0.04 9.91
N LYS A 173 -1.43 -0.62 8.69
CA LYS A 173 -0.50 -0.29 7.60
C LYS A 173 -0.52 1.21 7.32
N GLY A 174 -1.69 1.82 7.12
CA GLY A 174 -1.81 3.24 6.85
C GLY A 174 -1.31 4.14 7.98
N ILE A 175 -1.54 3.77 9.25
CA ILE A 175 -1.00 4.48 10.41
C ILE A 175 0.54 4.43 10.41
N MET A 176 1.12 3.25 10.22
CA MET A 176 2.59 3.08 10.22
C MET A 176 3.25 3.86 9.09
N LEU A 177 2.71 3.78 7.87
CA LEU A 177 3.18 4.55 6.71
C LEU A 177 3.09 6.06 6.97
N SER A 178 1.99 6.51 7.58
CA SER A 178 1.77 7.92 7.92
C SER A 178 2.78 8.41 8.96
N LEU A 179 3.05 7.63 10.00
CA LEU A 179 4.03 7.98 11.04
C LEU A 179 5.44 8.10 10.45
N ILE A 180 5.88 7.13 9.64
CA ILE A 180 7.19 7.17 9.00
C ILE A 180 7.29 8.39 8.07
N THR A 181 6.28 8.62 7.24
CA THR A 181 6.27 9.78 6.34
C THR A 181 6.34 11.10 7.09
N LEU A 182 5.64 11.25 8.22
CA LEU A 182 5.72 12.45 9.06
C LEU A 182 7.10 12.65 9.70
N LEU A 183 7.79 11.58 10.08
CA LEU A 183 9.14 11.65 10.63
C LEU A 183 10.14 12.18 9.61
N ILE A 184 10.02 11.74 8.35
CA ILE A 184 10.91 12.17 7.27
C ILE A 184 10.45 13.46 6.58
N TYR A 185 9.21 13.92 6.83
CA TYR A 185 8.61 15.09 6.18
C TYR A 185 9.47 16.35 6.28
N LYS A 186 10.10 16.60 7.42
CA LYS A 186 10.99 17.76 7.61
C LYS A 186 12.18 17.75 6.63
N LYS A 187 12.74 16.57 6.36
CA LYS A 187 13.87 16.38 5.44
C LYS A 187 13.41 16.47 3.98
N LEU A 188 12.16 16.06 3.72
CA LEU A 188 11.57 16.07 2.38
C LEU A 188 10.94 17.43 2.02
N SER A 189 10.59 18.24 3.01
CA SER A 189 9.89 19.53 2.81
C SER A 189 10.55 20.45 1.77
N PRO A 190 11.88 20.57 1.68
CA PRO A 190 12.52 21.36 0.61
C PRO A 190 12.25 20.79 -0.80
N VAL A 191 12.18 19.46 -0.92
CA VAL A 191 11.91 18.76 -2.19
C VAL A 191 10.42 18.84 -2.56
N LEU A 192 9.54 18.91 -1.55
CA LEU A 192 8.09 18.95 -1.71
C LEU A 192 7.56 20.35 -2.11
N LYS A 193 8.33 21.41 -1.88
CA LYS A 193 7.91 22.81 -2.12
C LYS A 193 8.39 23.37 -3.45
N HIS A 194 9.22 22.65 -4.19
CA HIS A 194 9.71 22.95 -5.52
C HIS A 194 9.06 22.00 -6.54
#